data_f1875499a0ef96909da43c8f20eda49f
#
_entry.id   f1875499a0ef96909da43c8f20eda49f
#
_cell.length_a   1.000
_cell.length_b   1.000
_cell.length_c   1.000
_cell.angle_alpha   90.00
_cell.angle_beta   90.00
_cell.angle_gamma   90.00
#
_symmetry.space_group_name_H-M   'P 1'
#
loop_
_entity.id
_entity.type
_entity.pdbx_description
1 polymer ?
#
loop_
_entity_poly.entity_id
_entity_poly.type
_entity_poly.pdbx_seq_one_letter_code
_entity_poly.pdbx_strand_id
1 'polypeptide(L)'
;TEIQVRVYPKSATFKRAIGYRMTPDAPLQMTKETGFHPRTSELTRSFGEYRGYWVPHRFTAAGPVEEYWACREKVVVMDLSPLRKLEIMGPDAESFLQSVFPRDIRKLAAGQIFYTALCYEHGGMIDDGTLFRLCQNNFRWIGGDDASLLWLREQAAKSGAQVLLKSATNDIHNVAVQGPKSR
;
A
#
# COMPACT_ATOMS: atom_id res chain seq x y z
N THR A 1 17.10 -13.64 0.57
CA THR A 1 16.87 -12.57 1.56
C THR A 1 16.14 -13.21 2.72
N GLU A 2 16.81 -13.41 3.85
CA GLU A 2 16.16 -13.90 5.06
C GLU A 2 15.16 -12.86 5.55
N ILE A 3 13.89 -13.24 5.60
CA ILE A 3 12.86 -12.42 6.20
C ILE A 3 12.93 -12.64 7.71
N GLN A 4 13.50 -11.70 8.44
CA GLN A 4 13.44 -11.71 9.89
C GLN A 4 12.03 -11.38 10.34
N VAL A 5 11.29 -12.38 10.81
CA VAL A 5 10.03 -12.19 11.51
C VAL A 5 10.33 -11.98 12.98
N ARG A 6 10.17 -10.74 13.47
CA ARG A 6 10.18 -10.49 14.92
C ARG A 6 8.88 -10.97 15.52
N VAL A 7 9.00 -11.87 16.45
CA VAL A 7 7.86 -12.49 17.13
C VAL A 7 7.77 -11.93 18.54
N TYR A 8 6.65 -11.31 18.88
CA TYR A 8 6.43 -10.73 20.22
C TYR A 8 5.81 -11.76 21.15
N PRO A 9 6.50 -12.19 22.23
CA PRO A 9 6.09 -13.34 23.02
C PRO A 9 4.84 -13.14 23.90
N LYS A 10 4.30 -11.94 24.00
CA LYS A 10 3.18 -11.64 24.91
C LYS A 10 1.92 -11.11 24.21
N SER A 11 1.81 -11.19 22.89
CA SER A 11 0.65 -10.68 22.15
C SER A 11 -0.10 -11.78 21.42
N ALA A 12 -1.38 -11.53 21.09
CA ALA A 12 -2.15 -12.40 20.20
C ALA A 12 -1.47 -12.56 18.83
N THR A 13 -0.68 -11.59 18.43
CA THR A 13 0.19 -11.53 17.26
C THR A 13 1.21 -12.66 17.25
N PHE A 14 1.83 -12.97 18.41
CA PHE A 14 2.79 -14.05 18.54
C PHE A 14 2.18 -15.42 18.24
N LYS A 15 1.04 -15.72 18.86
CA LYS A 15 0.32 -17.00 18.63
C LYS A 15 -0.09 -17.17 17.18
N ARG A 16 -0.49 -16.09 16.53
CA ARG A 16 -0.88 -16.09 15.13
C ARG A 16 0.32 -16.27 14.20
N ALA A 17 1.42 -15.57 14.45
CA ALA A 17 2.66 -15.71 13.69
C ALA A 17 3.25 -17.14 13.80
N ILE A 18 3.18 -17.75 14.98
CA ILE A 18 3.57 -19.17 15.17
C ILE A 18 2.60 -20.10 14.43
N GLY A 19 1.30 -19.87 14.52
CA GLY A 19 0.30 -20.64 13.80
C GLY A 19 0.58 -20.65 12.29
N TYR A 20 0.89 -19.51 11.72
CA TYR A 20 1.26 -19.42 10.31
C TYR A 20 2.55 -20.18 9.95
N ARG A 21 3.54 -20.24 10.85
CA ARG A 21 4.78 -20.99 10.62
C ARG A 21 4.59 -22.49 10.66
N MET A 22 3.55 -22.97 11.28
CA MET A 22 3.28 -24.40 11.46
C MET A 22 2.31 -24.96 10.40
N THR A 23 1.81 -24.13 9.51
CA THR A 23 0.95 -24.55 8.41
C THR A 23 1.74 -24.67 7.10
N PRO A 24 1.33 -25.53 6.16
CA PRO A 24 1.95 -25.63 4.83
C PRO A 24 2.00 -24.29 4.07
N ASP A 25 1.04 -23.41 4.32
CA ASP A 25 0.92 -22.09 3.69
C ASP A 25 1.66 -20.98 4.44
N ALA A 26 2.32 -21.29 5.56
CA ALA A 26 3.02 -20.32 6.39
C ALA A 26 4.02 -19.42 5.62
N PRO A 27 4.80 -19.92 4.66
CA PRO A 27 5.72 -19.10 3.88
C PRO A 27 5.03 -18.03 3.04
N LEU A 28 3.80 -18.29 2.59
CA LEU A 28 3.00 -17.36 1.76
C LEU A 28 2.29 -16.29 2.59
N GLN A 29 2.09 -16.57 3.90
CA GLN A 29 1.33 -15.72 4.80
C GLN A 29 2.20 -15.06 5.88
N MET A 30 3.52 -15.05 5.71
CA MET A 30 4.42 -14.42 6.66
C MET A 30 4.14 -12.92 6.78
N THR A 31 3.73 -12.52 7.98
CA THR A 31 3.39 -11.14 8.31
C THR A 31 4.67 -10.35 8.59
N LYS A 32 4.76 -9.16 8.00
CA LYS A 32 5.91 -8.26 8.13
C LYS A 32 5.60 -7.13 9.11
N GLU A 33 6.64 -6.55 9.66
CA GLU A 33 6.55 -5.28 10.37
C GLU A 33 6.72 -4.13 9.38
N THR A 34 5.99 -3.03 9.59
CA THR A 34 6.24 -1.79 8.85
C THR A 34 7.45 -1.07 9.44
N GLY A 35 8.02 -0.11 8.70
CA GLY A 35 9.09 0.75 9.23
C GLY A 35 8.68 1.59 10.44
N PHE A 36 7.37 1.77 10.67
CA PHE A 36 6.83 2.49 11.83
C PHE A 36 6.56 1.59 13.04
N HIS A 37 6.61 0.28 12.85
CA HIS A 37 6.30 -0.69 13.91
C HIS A 37 7.09 -0.47 15.21
N PRO A 38 8.40 -0.13 15.20
CA PRO A 38 9.13 0.14 16.43
C PRO A 38 8.51 1.27 17.26
N ARG A 39 7.95 2.29 16.62
CA ARG A 39 7.28 3.41 17.31
C ARG A 39 5.86 3.08 17.73
N THR A 40 5.11 2.46 16.85
CA THR A 40 3.71 2.10 17.16
C THR A 40 3.63 1.05 18.26
N SER A 41 4.59 0.12 18.34
CA SER A 41 4.64 -0.91 19.38
C SER A 41 4.97 -0.37 20.79
N GLU A 42 5.52 0.83 20.91
CA GLU A 42 5.67 1.52 22.20
C GLU A 42 4.33 2.04 22.72
N LEU A 43 3.38 2.33 21.82
CA LEU A 43 2.11 3.00 22.12
C LEU A 43 0.95 2.02 22.26
N THR A 44 1.02 0.85 21.65
CA THR A 44 -0.04 -0.17 21.69
C THR A 44 0.51 -1.58 21.58
N ARG A 45 -0.27 -2.54 22.09
CA ARG A 45 -0.07 -3.98 21.84
C ARG A 45 -1.20 -4.58 21.01
N SER A 46 -2.16 -3.76 20.60
CA SER A 46 -3.27 -4.19 19.76
C SER A 46 -2.90 -4.06 18.29
N PHE A 47 -2.42 -5.15 17.71
CA PHE A 47 -2.05 -5.23 16.30
C PHE A 47 -2.92 -6.24 15.57
N GLY A 48 -3.13 -6.00 14.29
CA GLY A 48 -3.76 -6.92 13.37
C GLY A 48 -2.99 -7.08 12.08
N GLU A 49 -3.27 -8.14 11.37
CA GLU A 49 -2.73 -8.36 10.04
C GLU A 49 -3.54 -7.56 9.02
N TYR A 50 -2.83 -6.82 8.18
CA TYR A 50 -3.40 -6.16 7.01
C TYR A 50 -2.44 -6.27 5.83
N ARG A 51 -2.86 -6.99 4.79
CA ARG A 51 -2.10 -7.17 3.53
C ARG A 51 -0.66 -7.67 3.73
N GLY A 52 -0.48 -8.59 4.66
CA GLY A 52 0.82 -9.19 5.00
C GLY A 52 1.67 -8.37 5.97
N TYR A 53 1.12 -7.34 6.60
CA TYR A 53 1.81 -6.54 7.61
C TYR A 53 1.07 -6.48 8.93
N TRP A 54 1.83 -6.31 10.01
CA TRP A 54 1.32 -5.99 11.33
C TRP A 54 1.10 -4.48 11.42
N VAL A 55 -0.15 -4.07 11.60
CA VAL A 55 -0.52 -2.67 11.81
C VAL A 55 -1.31 -2.50 13.10
N PRO A 56 -1.24 -1.32 13.77
CA PRO A 56 -2.05 -1.04 14.93
C PRO A 56 -3.55 -1.12 14.60
N HIS A 57 -4.30 -1.86 15.40
CA HIS A 57 -5.76 -1.87 15.35
C HIS A 57 -6.37 -0.71 16.10
N ARG A 58 -5.73 -0.35 17.23
CA ARG A 58 -6.12 0.77 18.10
C ARG A 58 -4.96 1.12 19.00
N PHE A 59 -4.94 2.35 19.47
CA PHE A 59 -4.01 2.78 20.49
C PHE A 59 -4.65 2.67 21.88
N THR A 60 -3.93 2.04 22.81
CA THR A 60 -4.49 1.63 24.11
C THR A 60 -4.90 2.80 24.98
N ALA A 61 -4.22 3.94 24.86
CA ALA A 61 -4.48 5.14 25.69
C ALA A 61 -5.78 5.85 25.31
N ALA A 62 -6.09 5.92 24.00
CA ALA A 62 -7.24 6.70 23.51
C ALA A 62 -8.49 5.82 23.28
N GLY A 63 -8.32 4.71 22.59
CA GLY A 63 -9.43 3.87 22.17
C GLY A 63 -10.13 4.38 20.89
N PRO A 64 -10.95 3.52 20.25
CA PRO A 64 -11.47 3.77 18.91
C PRO A 64 -12.40 4.98 18.79
N VAL A 65 -13.14 5.30 19.85
CA VAL A 65 -14.07 6.45 19.85
C VAL A 65 -13.30 7.78 19.87
N GLU A 66 -12.25 7.88 20.69
CA GLU A 66 -11.41 9.07 20.74
C GLU A 66 -10.58 9.23 19.46
N GLU A 67 -10.09 8.14 18.90
CA GLU A 67 -9.38 8.15 17.61
C GLU A 67 -10.30 8.63 16.48
N TYR A 68 -11.57 8.18 16.45
CA TYR A 68 -12.57 8.68 15.51
C TYR A 68 -12.76 10.19 15.62
N TRP A 69 -13.01 10.71 16.85
CA TRP A 69 -13.20 12.14 17.05
C TRP A 69 -11.94 12.95 16.79
N ALA A 70 -10.76 12.40 17.07
CA ALA A 70 -9.50 13.03 16.69
C ALA A 70 -9.39 13.20 15.16
N CYS A 71 -9.82 12.20 14.38
CA CYS A 71 -9.87 12.29 12.93
C CYS A 71 -10.90 13.33 12.44
N ARG A 72 -12.04 13.48 13.13
CA ARG A 72 -13.11 14.42 12.74
C ARG A 72 -12.83 15.87 13.12
N GLU A 73 -12.13 16.11 14.22
CA GLU A 73 -11.99 17.43 14.85
C GLU A 73 -10.54 17.91 14.95
N LYS A 74 -9.57 17.01 14.85
CA LYS A 74 -8.15 17.29 15.06
C LYS A 74 -7.32 16.76 13.88
N VAL A 75 -6.42 15.83 14.19
CA VAL A 75 -5.57 15.14 13.21
C VAL A 75 -5.21 13.76 13.75
N VAL A 76 -5.12 12.78 12.85
CA VAL A 76 -4.58 11.46 13.11
C VAL A 76 -3.50 11.11 12.11
N VAL A 77 -2.62 10.21 12.50
CA VAL A 77 -1.61 9.60 11.62
C VAL A 77 -1.89 8.11 11.54
N MET A 78 -2.05 7.61 10.31
CA MET A 78 -2.31 6.20 10.05
C MET A 78 -1.17 5.59 9.25
N ASP A 79 -0.70 4.41 9.67
CA ASP A 79 0.27 3.63 8.91
C ASP A 79 -0.42 2.92 7.74
N LEU A 80 -0.17 3.40 6.54
CA LEU A 80 -0.66 2.85 5.28
C LEU A 80 0.45 2.13 4.47
N SER A 81 1.56 1.80 5.13
CA SER A 81 2.66 1.07 4.48
C SER A 81 2.26 -0.26 3.83
N PRO A 82 1.22 -0.98 4.27
CA PRO A 82 0.75 -2.17 3.56
C PRO A 82 0.16 -1.96 2.17
N LEU A 83 -0.26 -0.74 1.82
CA LEU A 83 -0.73 -0.46 0.46
C LEU A 83 0.38 -0.74 -0.56
N ARG A 84 0.01 -1.24 -1.73
CA ARG A 84 0.95 -1.62 -2.79
C ARG A 84 1.48 -0.37 -3.49
N LYS A 85 2.80 -0.26 -3.63
CA LYS A 85 3.47 0.80 -4.38
C LYS A 85 4.11 0.17 -5.60
N LEU A 86 3.69 0.63 -6.76
CA LEU A 86 4.20 0.15 -8.04
C LEU A 86 4.87 1.32 -8.76
N GLU A 87 6.16 1.18 -9.03
CA GLU A 87 6.89 2.10 -9.89
C GLU A 87 6.65 1.73 -11.35
N ILE A 88 6.31 2.73 -12.15
CA ILE A 88 6.06 2.60 -13.58
C ILE A 88 6.93 3.63 -14.28
N MET A 89 7.97 3.16 -14.95
CA MET A 89 9.01 4.04 -15.52
C MET A 89 9.31 3.62 -16.95
N GLY A 90 9.63 4.58 -17.80
CA GLY A 90 10.05 4.30 -19.16
C GLY A 90 9.58 5.31 -20.18
N PRO A 91 10.11 5.30 -21.40
CA PRO A 91 9.72 6.24 -22.44
C PRO A 91 8.22 6.18 -22.77
N ASP A 92 7.62 4.99 -22.67
CA ASP A 92 6.21 4.79 -22.98
C ASP A 92 5.29 4.82 -21.74
N ALA A 93 5.79 5.23 -20.57
CA ALA A 93 5.01 5.16 -19.32
C ALA A 93 3.70 5.95 -19.39
N GLU A 94 3.69 7.17 -19.94
CA GLU A 94 2.48 7.98 -20.07
C GLU A 94 1.47 7.34 -21.02
N SER A 95 1.90 6.95 -22.24
CA SER A 95 1.01 6.34 -23.23
C SER A 95 0.47 4.99 -22.79
N PHE A 96 1.30 4.19 -22.11
CA PHE A 96 0.89 2.94 -21.51
C PHE A 96 -0.17 3.15 -20.42
N LEU A 97 0.07 4.07 -19.49
CA LEU A 97 -0.90 4.37 -18.42
C LEU A 97 -2.19 4.98 -18.97
N GLN A 98 -2.10 5.78 -20.05
CA GLN A 98 -3.26 6.30 -20.76
C GLN A 98 -4.15 5.19 -21.33
N SER A 99 -3.58 4.05 -21.71
CA SER A 99 -4.34 2.91 -22.27
C SER A 99 -5.01 2.03 -21.21
N VAL A 100 -4.51 2.06 -19.97
CA VAL A 100 -4.95 1.13 -18.90
C VAL A 100 -5.73 1.79 -17.77
N PHE A 101 -5.70 3.12 -17.65
CA PHE A 101 -6.49 3.86 -16.69
C PHE A 101 -7.65 4.60 -17.37
N PRO A 102 -8.82 4.67 -16.75
CA PRO A 102 -9.98 5.35 -17.33
C PRO A 102 -9.87 6.88 -17.31
N ARG A 103 -8.89 7.42 -16.57
CA ARG A 103 -8.65 8.85 -16.43
C ARG A 103 -7.63 9.35 -17.46
N ASP A 104 -7.77 10.57 -17.95
CA ASP A 104 -6.82 11.17 -18.90
C ASP A 104 -5.48 11.49 -18.20
N ILE A 105 -4.50 10.58 -18.33
CA ILE A 105 -3.20 10.65 -17.68
C ILE A 105 -2.36 11.82 -18.19
N ARG A 106 -2.58 12.27 -19.41
CA ARG A 106 -1.89 13.44 -20.01
C ARG A 106 -2.15 14.74 -19.26
N LYS A 107 -3.27 14.80 -18.50
CA LYS A 107 -3.61 15.93 -17.62
C LYS A 107 -2.93 15.87 -16.25
N LEU A 108 -2.23 14.79 -15.95
CA LEU A 108 -1.48 14.64 -14.70
C LEU A 108 -0.10 15.28 -14.87
N ALA A 109 0.09 16.50 -14.36
CA ALA A 109 1.39 17.16 -14.39
C ALA A 109 2.38 16.54 -13.39
N ALA A 110 3.68 16.71 -13.63
CA ALA A 110 4.71 16.28 -12.67
C ALA A 110 4.49 16.94 -11.30
N GLY A 111 4.60 16.14 -10.24
CA GLY A 111 4.31 16.54 -8.87
C GLY A 111 2.82 16.46 -8.49
N GLN A 112 1.94 16.12 -9.40
CA GLN A 112 0.51 15.96 -9.13
C GLN A 112 0.14 14.49 -8.87
N ILE A 113 -1.07 14.32 -8.32
CA ILE A 113 -1.66 13.03 -7.95
C ILE A 113 -3.07 12.97 -8.51
N PHE A 114 -3.43 11.84 -9.11
CA PHE A 114 -4.81 11.49 -9.42
C PHE A 114 -5.28 10.33 -8.54
N TYR A 115 -6.48 10.43 -8.00
CA TYR A 115 -7.21 9.26 -7.52
C TYR A 115 -8.03 8.70 -8.67
N THR A 116 -7.90 7.39 -8.94
CA THR A 116 -8.55 6.73 -10.08
C THR A 116 -8.75 5.25 -9.83
N ALA A 117 -9.67 4.64 -10.56
CA ALA A 117 -9.79 3.20 -10.65
C ALA A 117 -8.74 2.62 -11.62
N LEU A 118 -8.36 1.37 -11.42
CA LEU A 118 -7.71 0.51 -12.38
C LEU A 118 -8.73 -0.55 -12.83
N CYS A 119 -8.96 -0.66 -14.13
CA CYS A 119 -10.03 -1.48 -14.66
C CYS A 119 -9.53 -2.53 -15.65
N TYR A 120 -10.27 -3.64 -15.73
CA TYR A 120 -10.18 -4.58 -16.85
C TYR A 120 -10.69 -3.95 -18.15
N GLU A 121 -10.40 -4.57 -19.28
CA GLU A 121 -10.82 -4.14 -20.62
C GLU A 121 -12.36 -4.03 -20.75
N HIS A 122 -13.11 -4.87 -20.02
CA HIS A 122 -14.57 -4.84 -19.99
C HIS A 122 -15.16 -3.82 -18.96
N GLY A 123 -14.32 -3.02 -18.32
CA GLY A 123 -14.73 -1.97 -17.38
C GLY A 123 -14.92 -2.43 -15.93
N GLY A 124 -14.75 -3.72 -15.61
CA GLY A 124 -14.74 -4.18 -14.22
C GLY A 124 -13.54 -3.63 -13.45
N MET A 125 -13.74 -3.17 -12.23
CA MET A 125 -12.68 -2.61 -11.40
C MET A 125 -11.79 -3.71 -10.84
N ILE A 126 -10.47 -3.57 -11.02
CA ILE A 126 -9.44 -4.42 -10.40
C ILE A 126 -9.08 -3.87 -9.03
N ASP A 127 -8.83 -2.54 -8.98
CA ASP A 127 -8.33 -1.85 -7.80
C ASP A 127 -8.69 -0.36 -7.92
N ASP A 128 -8.56 0.36 -6.81
CA ASP A 128 -8.61 1.81 -6.79
C ASP A 128 -7.43 2.37 -6.01
N GLY A 129 -7.02 3.58 -6.35
CA GLY A 129 -5.86 4.14 -5.68
C GLY A 129 -5.41 5.48 -6.24
N THR A 130 -4.20 5.84 -5.87
CA THR A 130 -3.58 7.11 -6.26
C THR A 130 -2.45 6.89 -7.25
N LEU A 131 -2.50 7.60 -8.37
CA LEU A 131 -1.44 7.65 -9.35
C LEU A 131 -0.69 8.98 -9.22
N PHE A 132 0.56 8.89 -8.87
CA PHE A 132 1.50 10.00 -8.78
C PHE A 132 2.29 10.12 -10.07
N ARG A 133 2.48 11.33 -10.56
CA ARG A 133 3.50 11.61 -11.57
C ARG A 133 4.71 12.25 -10.88
N LEU A 134 5.78 11.49 -10.72
CA LEU A 134 6.98 11.95 -10.02
C LEU A 134 7.86 12.84 -10.93
N CYS A 135 7.97 12.45 -12.20
CA CYS A 135 8.55 13.26 -13.27
C CYS A 135 8.00 12.82 -14.63
N GLN A 136 8.55 13.28 -15.74
CA GLN A 136 8.02 13.08 -17.09
C GLN A 136 7.67 11.61 -17.40
N ASN A 137 8.60 10.68 -17.13
CA ASN A 137 8.45 9.26 -17.47
C ASN A 137 8.51 8.36 -16.23
N ASN A 138 8.15 8.88 -15.08
CA ASN A 138 8.16 8.15 -13.82
C ASN A 138 6.88 8.38 -13.05
N PHE A 139 6.14 7.31 -12.85
CA PHE A 139 4.86 7.30 -12.13
C PHE A 139 4.92 6.29 -10.99
N ARG A 140 4.08 6.52 -9.98
CA ARG A 140 3.86 5.60 -8.87
C ARG A 140 2.38 5.36 -8.69
N TRP A 141 1.97 4.11 -8.77
CA TRP A 141 0.64 3.68 -8.35
C TRP A 141 0.68 3.25 -6.89
N ILE A 142 -0.27 3.74 -6.10
CA ILE A 142 -0.50 3.25 -4.74
C ILE A 142 -1.94 2.75 -4.68
N GLY A 143 -2.09 1.44 -4.62
CA GLY A 143 -3.37 0.74 -4.60
C GLY A 143 -3.46 -0.29 -3.50
N GLY A 144 -4.52 -1.07 -3.55
CA GLY A 144 -4.85 -2.04 -2.52
C GLY A 144 -4.42 -3.48 -2.83
N ASP A 145 -4.24 -3.85 -4.08
CA ASP A 145 -4.16 -5.26 -4.49
C ASP A 145 -2.86 -5.61 -5.24
N ASP A 146 -2.35 -6.82 -4.98
CA ASP A 146 -1.20 -7.37 -5.70
C ASP A 146 -1.54 -7.72 -7.16
N ALA A 147 -2.80 -7.97 -7.47
CA ALA A 147 -3.27 -8.23 -8.84
C ALA A 147 -2.99 -7.07 -9.79
N SER A 148 -2.96 -5.83 -9.28
CA SER A 148 -2.64 -4.64 -10.06
C SER A 148 -1.31 -4.76 -10.80
N LEU A 149 -0.25 -5.24 -10.12
CA LEU A 149 1.07 -5.42 -10.76
C LEU A 149 1.05 -6.50 -11.83
N LEU A 150 0.39 -7.62 -11.55
CA LEU A 150 0.32 -8.75 -12.48
C LEU A 150 -0.41 -8.32 -13.75
N TRP A 151 -1.55 -7.67 -13.60
CA TRP A 151 -2.34 -7.17 -14.72
C TRP A 151 -1.60 -6.12 -15.54
N LEU A 152 -0.96 -5.13 -14.90
CA LEU A 152 -0.16 -4.13 -15.60
C LEU A 152 1.00 -4.76 -16.39
N ARG A 153 1.67 -5.77 -15.85
CA ARG A 153 2.72 -6.51 -16.58
C ARG A 153 2.18 -7.23 -17.79
N GLU A 154 1.02 -7.85 -17.66
CA GLU A 154 0.36 -8.51 -18.79
C GLU A 154 0.00 -7.51 -19.89
N GLN A 155 -0.58 -6.36 -19.55
CA GLN A 155 -0.90 -5.31 -20.51
C GLN A 155 0.35 -4.70 -21.15
N ALA A 156 1.42 -4.48 -20.40
CA ALA A 156 2.69 -4.01 -20.95
C ALA A 156 3.28 -5.01 -21.97
N ALA A 157 3.24 -6.30 -21.65
CA ALA A 157 3.69 -7.35 -22.55
C ALA A 157 2.82 -7.42 -23.83
N LYS A 158 1.50 -7.30 -23.72
CA LYS A 158 0.57 -7.30 -24.86
C LYS A 158 0.79 -6.08 -25.78
N SER A 159 1.01 -4.91 -25.21
CA SER A 159 1.19 -3.67 -25.98
C SER A 159 2.59 -3.49 -26.55
N GLY A 160 3.59 -4.23 -26.03
CA GLY A 160 5.00 -4.02 -26.36
C GLY A 160 5.58 -2.72 -25.82
N ALA A 161 4.92 -2.06 -24.87
CA ALA A 161 5.34 -0.80 -24.29
C ALA A 161 6.69 -0.91 -23.57
N GLN A 162 7.59 0.03 -23.81
CA GLN A 162 8.89 0.11 -23.15
C GLN A 162 8.75 0.73 -21.76
N VAL A 163 8.28 -0.07 -20.82
CA VAL A 163 8.06 0.31 -19.42
C VAL A 163 8.70 -0.69 -18.47
N LEU A 164 9.28 -0.18 -17.39
CA LEU A 164 9.72 -0.96 -16.24
C LEU A 164 8.63 -0.88 -15.16
N LEU A 165 8.15 -2.05 -14.74
CA LEU A 165 7.16 -2.19 -13.67
C LEU A 165 7.81 -2.88 -12.47
N LYS A 166 7.99 -2.16 -11.37
CA LYS A 166 8.64 -2.64 -10.15
C LYS A 166 7.73 -2.45 -8.94
N SER A 167 7.60 -3.48 -8.09
CA SER A 167 7.05 -3.31 -6.75
C SER A 167 8.05 -2.61 -5.84
N ALA A 168 7.64 -1.53 -5.20
CA ALA A 168 8.38 -0.79 -4.18
C ALA A 168 7.69 -0.85 -2.80
N THR A 169 6.76 -1.78 -2.61
CA THR A 169 5.96 -1.91 -1.38
C THR A 169 6.83 -2.13 -0.15
N ASN A 170 7.89 -2.91 -0.27
CA ASN A 170 8.82 -3.18 0.84
C ASN A 170 9.89 -2.08 1.01
N ASP A 171 10.07 -1.24 0.02
CA ASP A 171 11.13 -0.22 -0.01
C ASP A 171 10.63 1.13 0.51
N ILE A 172 9.31 1.37 0.43
CA ILE A 172 8.69 2.66 0.74
C ILE A 172 7.57 2.45 1.75
N HIS A 173 7.68 3.12 2.88
CA HIS A 173 6.61 3.23 3.86
C HIS A 173 5.86 4.55 3.68
N ASN A 174 4.57 4.54 3.98
CA ASN A 174 3.76 5.75 3.91
C ASN A 174 2.78 5.85 5.06
N VAL A 175 2.50 7.08 5.43
CA VAL A 175 1.48 7.42 6.42
C VAL A 175 0.44 8.33 5.79
N ALA A 176 -0.79 8.22 6.27
CA ALA A 176 -1.82 9.22 6.01
C ALA A 176 -1.93 10.14 7.22
N VAL A 177 -1.87 11.44 6.98
CA VAL A 177 -2.13 12.50 7.98
C VAL A 177 -3.51 13.05 7.66
N GLN A 178 -4.50 12.75 8.49
CA GLN A 178 -5.91 12.98 8.20
C GLN A 178 -6.59 13.78 9.29
N GLY A 179 -7.47 14.69 8.90
CA GLY A 179 -8.30 15.51 9.78
C GLY A 179 -8.21 17.00 9.46
N PRO A 180 -9.12 17.82 10.06
CA PRO A 180 -9.19 19.25 9.73
C PRO A 180 -7.94 20.06 10.12
N LYS A 181 -7.11 19.53 11.01
CA LYS A 181 -5.84 20.14 11.46
C LYS A 181 -4.60 19.48 10.86
N SER A 182 -4.74 18.80 9.71
CA SER A 182 -3.64 18.11 9.05
C SER A 182 -2.69 19.02 8.24
N ARG A 183 -2.95 20.31 8.19
CA ARG A 183 -2.10 21.35 7.59
C ARG A 183 -1.42 22.21 8.64
#